data_2c7187a2634d53daa4c001d86f6c7b15
#
_entry.id   2c7187a2634d53daa4c001d86f6c7b15
#
_cell.length_a   1.000
_cell.length_b   1.000
_cell.length_c   1.000
_cell.angle_alpha   90.00
_cell.angle_beta   90.00
_cell.angle_gamma   90.00
#
_symmetry.space_group_name_H-M   'P 1'
#
loop_
_entity.id
_entity.type
_entity.pdbx_description
1 polymer ?
#
loop_
_entity_poly.entity_id
_entity_poly.type
_entity_poly.pdbx_seq_one_letter_code
_entity_poly.pdbx_strand_id
1 'polypeptide(L)'
;MLREETRSVQVGNLTIGGNNHVVIQSMCNTKTKDVEATIKQINALQQAGCELVRVAVFDKEDAYAIKEIKKGIHIPLVADIHFDYKLALIAIESGIDKVRINPGNIGSIEKVKAVVDACKKKHIPIRIGVNGGSLEKDILEKYGEPTPEGMVESAMKHVKILEDLDFHDIVISLKSSNTMLTIKAYELASKTFPYPLHVGVTEAGTALGGTIKSALGIGTLLYEGIGNTIRVSLSDDPVEEIKVAKILLKELGLLKGVPTLVSCPTCGRIQYDLIPIAKEMEDFLKDIHLDITVAIMGCAVNGPGEARHADIGIAGGVGEGLLIKHGEIVKRVKQEDMVQT
;
A
#
# COMPACT_ATOMS: atom_id res chain seq x y z
N MET A 1 -13.13 -16.05 0.28
CA MET A 1 -11.84 -16.40 0.92
C MET A 1 -11.28 -15.15 1.56
N LEU A 2 -10.97 -15.20 2.84
CA LEU A 2 -10.32 -14.11 3.56
C LEU A 2 -8.81 -14.09 3.23
N ARG A 3 -8.13 -12.96 3.50
CA ARG A 3 -6.68 -12.79 3.23
C ARG A 3 -5.82 -13.87 3.87
N GLU A 4 -6.22 -14.35 5.04
CA GLU A 4 -5.52 -15.37 5.82
C GLU A 4 -5.60 -16.77 5.21
N GLU A 5 -6.60 -17.02 4.36
CA GLU A 5 -6.85 -18.28 3.69
C GLU A 5 -6.15 -18.37 2.32
N THR A 6 -5.57 -17.26 1.84
CA THR A 6 -4.86 -17.25 0.56
C THR A 6 -3.56 -18.04 0.65
N ARG A 7 -3.07 -18.52 -0.48
CA ARG A 7 -1.72 -19.13 -0.56
C ARG A 7 -0.67 -18.12 -0.12
N SER A 8 0.40 -18.60 0.49
CA SER A 8 1.59 -17.79 0.79
C SER A 8 2.53 -17.79 -0.40
N VAL A 9 3.06 -16.63 -0.74
CA VAL A 9 4.00 -16.42 -1.86
C VAL A 9 5.23 -15.69 -1.35
N GLN A 10 6.42 -16.26 -1.58
CA GLN A 10 7.70 -15.66 -1.18
C GLN A 10 8.14 -14.60 -2.19
N VAL A 11 8.57 -13.41 -1.72
CA VAL A 11 9.08 -12.30 -2.54
C VAL A 11 10.36 -11.78 -1.89
N GLY A 12 11.52 -12.23 -2.33
CA GLY A 12 12.78 -11.95 -1.63
C GLY A 12 12.73 -12.43 -0.17
N ASN A 13 12.88 -11.52 0.77
CA ASN A 13 12.79 -11.79 2.22
C ASN A 13 11.37 -11.59 2.81
N LEU A 14 10.36 -11.27 1.99
CA LEU A 14 8.98 -11.10 2.41
C LEU A 14 8.12 -12.31 2.03
N THR A 15 7.13 -12.64 2.88
CA THR A 15 6.06 -13.58 2.56
C THR A 15 4.75 -12.82 2.43
N ILE A 16 4.06 -12.97 1.30
CA ILE A 16 2.77 -12.35 1.00
C ILE A 16 1.69 -13.42 1.04
N GLY A 17 0.55 -13.15 1.66
CA GLY A 17 -0.56 -14.10 1.76
C GLY A 17 -0.53 -14.94 3.05
N GLY A 18 -1.54 -15.77 3.24
CA GLY A 18 -1.74 -16.51 4.47
C GLY A 18 -1.87 -15.59 5.69
N ASN A 19 -1.43 -16.05 6.84
CA ASN A 19 -1.47 -15.31 8.10
C ASN A 19 -0.40 -14.20 8.22
N ASN A 20 0.21 -13.77 7.12
CA ASN A 20 1.17 -12.69 7.15
C ASN A 20 0.47 -11.32 7.15
N HIS A 21 1.18 -10.30 7.64
CA HIS A 21 0.67 -8.93 7.65
C HIS A 21 0.43 -8.38 6.24
N VAL A 22 -0.35 -7.32 6.14
CA VAL A 22 -0.61 -6.63 4.87
C VAL A 22 0.60 -5.78 4.50
N VAL A 23 1.26 -6.13 3.40
CA VAL A 23 2.51 -5.50 2.94
C VAL A 23 2.23 -4.17 2.24
N ILE A 24 2.95 -3.11 2.62
CA ILE A 24 2.91 -1.81 1.95
C ILE A 24 3.86 -1.82 0.75
N GLN A 25 3.30 -1.64 -0.44
CA GLN A 25 4.06 -1.50 -1.68
C GLN A 25 3.93 -0.08 -2.25
N SER A 26 5.03 0.47 -2.79
CA SER A 26 5.02 1.67 -3.64
C SER A 26 5.68 1.42 -4.99
N MET A 27 5.82 2.47 -5.77
CA MET A 27 6.47 2.44 -7.09
C MET A 27 7.31 3.69 -7.29
N CYS A 28 8.54 3.50 -7.76
CA CYS A 28 9.41 4.62 -8.14
C CYS A 28 8.83 5.40 -9.32
N ASN A 29 9.03 6.70 -9.29
CA ASN A 29 8.78 7.61 -10.42
C ASN A 29 10.08 8.04 -11.13
N THR A 30 11.23 7.57 -10.66
CA THR A 30 12.52 7.73 -11.32
C THR A 30 12.62 6.86 -12.58
N LYS A 31 13.49 7.23 -13.52
CA LYS A 31 13.87 6.33 -14.62
C LYS A 31 14.74 5.21 -14.04
N THR A 32 14.35 3.96 -14.25
CA THR A 32 15.02 2.80 -13.63
C THR A 32 16.50 2.70 -13.97
N LYS A 33 16.90 3.09 -15.18
CA LYS A 33 18.29 3.15 -15.61
C LYS A 33 19.15 4.23 -14.93
N ASP A 34 18.50 5.22 -14.29
CA ASP A 34 19.16 6.12 -13.34
C ASP A 34 19.28 5.43 -11.98
N VAL A 35 20.32 4.63 -11.86
CA VAL A 35 20.56 3.74 -10.70
C VAL A 35 20.65 4.54 -9.40
N GLU A 36 21.40 5.65 -9.40
CA GLU A 36 21.63 6.45 -8.21
C GLU A 36 20.34 7.11 -7.71
N ALA A 37 19.61 7.76 -8.60
CA ALA A 37 18.31 8.38 -8.26
C ALA A 37 17.30 7.33 -7.78
N THR A 38 17.27 6.15 -8.42
CA THR A 38 16.36 5.06 -8.06
C THR A 38 16.69 4.47 -6.69
N ILE A 39 17.95 4.21 -6.38
CA ILE A 39 18.40 3.75 -5.06
C ILE A 39 18.03 4.78 -3.99
N LYS A 40 18.31 6.06 -4.23
CA LYS A 40 17.96 7.13 -3.29
C LYS A 40 16.46 7.17 -2.99
N GLN A 41 15.61 7.05 -4.02
CA GLN A 41 14.18 7.06 -3.84
C GLN A 41 13.69 5.80 -3.10
N ILE A 42 14.20 4.61 -3.44
CA ILE A 42 13.84 3.35 -2.74
C ILE A 42 14.21 3.43 -1.25
N ASN A 43 15.38 3.96 -0.92
CA ASN A 43 15.80 4.11 0.47
C ASN A 43 14.91 5.11 1.23
N ALA A 44 14.48 6.21 0.60
CA ALA A 44 13.52 7.14 1.18
C ALA A 44 12.15 6.47 1.41
N LEU A 45 11.66 5.69 0.46
CA LEU A 45 10.44 4.90 0.60
C LEU A 45 10.54 3.88 1.74
N GLN A 46 11.67 3.17 1.83
CA GLN A 46 11.93 2.21 2.91
C GLN A 46 11.93 2.89 4.28
N GLN A 47 12.57 4.05 4.42
CA GLN A 47 12.58 4.83 5.66
C GLN A 47 11.17 5.28 6.06
N ALA A 48 10.30 5.59 5.09
CA ALA A 48 8.90 5.91 5.34
C ALA A 48 8.06 4.69 5.76
N GLY A 49 8.56 3.45 5.55
CA GLY A 49 7.88 2.20 5.91
C GLY A 49 7.39 1.39 4.72
N CYS A 50 7.88 1.65 3.50
CA CYS A 50 7.65 0.79 2.35
C CYS A 50 8.42 -0.52 2.51
N GLU A 51 7.76 -1.65 2.26
CA GLU A 51 8.33 -2.98 2.43
C GLU A 51 8.62 -3.68 1.09
N LEU A 52 7.98 -3.21 0.01
CA LEU A 52 8.10 -3.76 -1.34
C LEU A 52 8.03 -2.62 -2.35
N VAL A 53 8.99 -2.50 -3.24
CA VAL A 53 9.02 -1.41 -4.22
C VAL A 53 8.98 -1.93 -5.65
N ARG A 54 8.33 -1.18 -6.55
CA ARG A 54 8.22 -1.49 -7.97
C ARG A 54 8.95 -0.45 -8.80
N VAL A 55 9.63 -0.91 -9.84
CA VAL A 55 10.24 -0.08 -10.89
C VAL A 55 9.67 -0.44 -12.25
N ALA A 56 9.58 0.53 -13.15
CA ALA A 56 9.20 0.30 -14.53
C ALA A 56 10.40 -0.21 -15.34
N VAL A 57 10.17 -1.17 -16.24
CA VAL A 57 11.19 -1.71 -17.14
C VAL A 57 10.72 -1.54 -18.58
N PHE A 58 11.17 -0.49 -19.25
CA PHE A 58 10.78 -0.15 -20.62
C PHE A 58 11.74 -0.68 -21.66
N ASP A 59 13.02 -0.75 -21.32
CA ASP A 59 14.09 -1.16 -22.22
C ASP A 59 15.12 -2.07 -21.52
N LYS A 60 16.13 -2.50 -22.27
CA LYS A 60 17.18 -3.36 -21.74
C LYS A 60 18.06 -2.66 -20.71
N GLU A 61 18.27 -1.35 -20.84
CA GLU A 61 19.08 -0.57 -19.90
C GLU A 61 18.42 -0.58 -18.52
N ASP A 62 17.08 -0.38 -18.47
CA ASP A 62 16.32 -0.51 -17.24
C ASP A 62 16.44 -1.92 -16.63
N ALA A 63 16.31 -2.97 -17.47
CA ALA A 63 16.41 -4.34 -17.00
C ALA A 63 17.80 -4.71 -16.45
N TYR A 64 18.87 -4.21 -17.05
CA TYR A 64 20.24 -4.41 -16.55
C TYR A 64 20.53 -3.57 -15.29
N ALA A 65 19.95 -2.36 -15.18
CA ALA A 65 20.11 -1.49 -14.02
C ALA A 65 19.66 -2.15 -12.71
N ILE A 66 18.71 -3.08 -12.77
CA ILE A 66 18.21 -3.85 -11.61
C ILE A 66 19.36 -4.45 -10.81
N LYS A 67 20.40 -4.99 -11.49
CA LYS A 67 21.54 -5.62 -10.82
C LYS A 67 22.31 -4.65 -9.91
N GLU A 68 22.49 -3.42 -10.36
CA GLU A 68 23.18 -2.40 -9.56
C GLU A 68 22.26 -1.81 -8.49
N ILE A 69 20.98 -1.59 -8.81
CA ILE A 69 19.97 -1.14 -7.84
C ILE A 69 19.90 -2.10 -6.66
N LYS A 70 19.86 -3.42 -6.91
CA LYS A 70 19.80 -4.45 -5.88
C LYS A 70 20.96 -4.43 -4.88
N LYS A 71 22.12 -3.90 -5.26
CA LYS A 71 23.27 -3.75 -4.34
C LYS A 71 23.08 -2.61 -3.32
N GLY A 72 22.27 -1.61 -3.65
CA GLY A 72 22.07 -0.41 -2.84
C GLY A 72 20.76 -0.36 -2.06
N ILE A 73 19.95 -1.43 -2.07
CA ILE A 73 18.64 -1.49 -1.41
C ILE A 73 18.52 -2.74 -0.53
N HIS A 74 17.61 -2.69 0.46
CA HIS A 74 17.39 -3.80 1.40
C HIS A 74 15.99 -4.40 1.33
N ILE A 75 15.04 -3.74 0.66
CA ILE A 75 13.68 -4.26 0.44
C ILE A 75 13.57 -4.94 -0.93
N PRO A 76 12.66 -5.92 -1.09
CA PRO A 76 12.45 -6.60 -2.37
C PRO A 76 11.99 -5.65 -3.47
N LEU A 77 12.41 -5.97 -4.70
CA LEU A 77 12.18 -5.19 -5.91
C LEU A 77 11.25 -5.93 -6.88
N VAL A 78 10.30 -5.20 -7.47
CA VAL A 78 9.36 -5.71 -8.48
C VAL A 78 9.64 -5.05 -9.82
N ALA A 79 9.85 -5.83 -10.88
CA ALA A 79 9.91 -5.33 -12.25
C ALA A 79 8.52 -5.29 -12.87
N ASP A 80 8.15 -4.12 -13.39
CA ASP A 80 6.90 -3.92 -14.13
C ASP A 80 7.17 -3.99 -15.63
N ILE A 81 6.75 -5.08 -16.27
CA ILE A 81 7.02 -5.39 -17.66
C ILE A 81 5.70 -5.64 -18.38
N HIS A 82 5.47 -4.96 -19.52
CA HIS A 82 4.18 -5.00 -20.19
C HIS A 82 4.13 -6.00 -21.35
N PHE A 83 5.12 -6.01 -22.26
CA PHE A 83 4.98 -6.71 -23.54
C PHE A 83 6.19 -7.58 -23.92
N ASP A 84 7.40 -7.16 -23.60
CA ASP A 84 8.61 -7.86 -24.07
C ASP A 84 9.12 -8.87 -23.03
N TYR A 85 8.90 -10.17 -23.33
CA TYR A 85 9.39 -11.26 -22.49
C TYR A 85 10.92 -11.26 -22.28
N LYS A 86 11.70 -10.70 -23.22
CA LYS A 86 13.15 -10.64 -23.10
C LYS A 86 13.57 -9.71 -21.96
N LEU A 87 12.82 -8.64 -21.73
CA LEU A 87 13.05 -7.75 -20.58
C LEU A 87 12.77 -8.49 -19.26
N ALA A 88 11.74 -9.34 -19.23
CA ALA A 88 11.47 -10.19 -18.07
C ALA A 88 12.65 -11.14 -17.79
N LEU A 89 13.20 -11.81 -18.81
CA LEU A 89 14.34 -12.69 -18.66
C LEU A 89 15.59 -11.95 -18.17
N ILE A 90 15.89 -10.76 -18.70
CA ILE A 90 17.01 -9.94 -18.25
C ILE A 90 16.79 -9.50 -16.79
N ALA A 91 15.61 -9.05 -16.42
CA ALA A 91 15.29 -8.64 -15.05
C ALA A 91 15.46 -9.80 -14.06
N ILE A 92 15.00 -11.01 -14.43
CA ILE A 92 15.15 -12.24 -13.64
C ILE A 92 16.65 -12.58 -13.45
N GLU A 93 17.45 -12.50 -14.52
CA GLU A 93 18.89 -12.73 -14.43
C GLU A 93 19.61 -11.62 -13.63
N SER A 94 19.09 -10.41 -13.65
CA SER A 94 19.61 -9.27 -12.88
C SER A 94 19.25 -9.33 -11.38
N GLY A 95 18.46 -10.32 -10.93
CA GLY A 95 18.19 -10.57 -9.52
C GLY A 95 16.94 -9.87 -8.97
N ILE A 96 15.93 -9.67 -9.81
CA ILE A 96 14.62 -9.18 -9.38
C ILE A 96 13.93 -10.17 -8.43
N ASP A 97 13.11 -9.67 -7.49
CA ASP A 97 12.42 -10.51 -6.51
C ASP A 97 10.98 -10.87 -6.92
N LYS A 98 10.37 -10.10 -7.81
CA LYS A 98 9.04 -10.38 -8.38
C LYS A 98 8.89 -9.72 -9.74
N VAL A 99 8.16 -10.35 -10.63
CA VAL A 99 7.83 -9.82 -11.96
C VAL A 99 6.35 -9.50 -12.02
N ARG A 100 5.99 -8.32 -12.54
CA ARG A 100 4.60 -8.00 -12.91
C ARG A 100 4.48 -8.09 -14.42
N ILE A 101 3.71 -9.04 -14.87
CA ILE A 101 3.36 -9.25 -16.28
C ILE A 101 1.90 -9.70 -16.40
N ASN A 102 1.34 -9.55 -17.59
CA ASN A 102 0.11 -10.23 -18.00
C ASN A 102 0.48 -11.27 -19.04
N PRO A 103 0.41 -12.59 -18.74
CA PRO A 103 0.86 -13.65 -19.66
C PRO A 103 0.27 -13.53 -21.06
N GLY A 104 -1.02 -13.19 -21.19
CA GLY A 104 -1.66 -12.99 -22.48
C GLY A 104 -1.10 -11.84 -23.33
N ASN A 105 -0.39 -10.88 -22.71
CA ASN A 105 0.20 -9.74 -23.44
C ASN A 105 1.66 -9.98 -23.84
N ILE A 106 2.29 -11.03 -23.31
CA ILE A 106 3.69 -11.37 -23.60
C ILE A 106 3.88 -11.98 -24.98
N GLY A 107 2.82 -12.52 -25.56
CA GLY A 107 2.79 -13.10 -26.90
C GLY A 107 2.56 -14.61 -26.89
N SER A 108 3.36 -15.39 -27.66
CA SER A 108 3.10 -16.83 -27.78
C SER A 108 3.36 -17.59 -26.47
N ILE A 109 2.76 -18.78 -26.38
CA ILE A 109 2.90 -19.65 -25.19
C ILE A 109 4.35 -20.04 -24.92
N GLU A 110 5.19 -20.16 -25.93
CA GLU A 110 6.62 -20.46 -25.79
C GLU A 110 7.37 -19.32 -25.07
N LYS A 111 6.99 -18.06 -25.36
CA LYS A 111 7.56 -16.88 -24.70
C LYS A 111 7.13 -16.81 -23.23
N VAL A 112 5.85 -17.09 -22.95
CA VAL A 112 5.34 -17.18 -21.58
C VAL A 112 6.04 -18.30 -20.82
N LYS A 113 6.18 -19.48 -21.45
CA LYS A 113 6.89 -20.63 -20.87
C LYS A 113 8.32 -20.29 -20.53
N ALA A 114 9.06 -19.58 -21.41
CA ALA A 114 10.44 -19.16 -21.12
C ALA A 114 10.54 -18.29 -19.87
N VAL A 115 9.60 -17.34 -19.66
CA VAL A 115 9.54 -16.51 -18.45
C VAL A 115 9.19 -17.35 -17.23
N VAL A 116 8.20 -18.24 -17.34
CA VAL A 116 7.77 -19.12 -16.25
C VAL A 116 8.91 -20.07 -15.83
N ASP A 117 9.60 -20.68 -16.78
CA ASP A 117 10.72 -21.57 -16.49
C ASP A 117 11.87 -20.83 -15.77
N ALA A 118 12.16 -19.61 -16.18
CA ALA A 118 13.13 -18.74 -15.51
C ALA A 118 12.68 -18.34 -14.09
N CYS A 119 11.42 -18.01 -13.91
CA CYS A 119 10.83 -17.71 -12.61
C CYS A 119 10.88 -18.92 -11.67
N LYS A 120 10.48 -20.11 -12.16
CA LYS A 120 10.57 -21.37 -11.39
C LYS A 120 11.99 -21.65 -10.90
N LYS A 121 12.97 -21.53 -11.81
CA LYS A 121 14.38 -21.80 -11.49
C LYS A 121 14.93 -20.92 -10.39
N LYS A 122 14.43 -19.69 -10.28
CA LYS A 122 14.91 -18.68 -9.30
C LYS A 122 13.92 -18.40 -8.18
N HIS A 123 12.80 -19.13 -8.13
CA HIS A 123 11.72 -18.94 -7.14
C HIS A 123 11.17 -17.50 -7.12
N ILE A 124 10.97 -16.92 -8.31
CA ILE A 124 10.47 -15.56 -8.49
C ILE A 124 8.97 -15.60 -8.79
N PRO A 125 8.12 -15.01 -7.95
CA PRO A 125 6.68 -14.99 -8.19
C PRO A 125 6.30 -14.02 -9.30
N ILE A 126 5.14 -14.29 -9.90
CA ILE A 126 4.53 -13.47 -10.95
C ILE A 126 3.29 -12.77 -10.42
N ARG A 127 3.19 -11.45 -10.62
CA ARG A 127 1.96 -10.73 -10.40
C ARG A 127 1.23 -10.46 -11.71
N ILE A 128 0.01 -10.95 -11.80
CA ILE A 128 -0.96 -10.60 -12.83
C ILE A 128 -1.60 -9.26 -12.46
N GLY A 129 -1.64 -8.31 -13.40
CA GLY A 129 -2.19 -6.98 -13.15
C GLY A 129 -3.22 -6.57 -14.19
N VAL A 130 -4.49 -6.84 -13.92
CA VAL A 130 -5.61 -6.38 -14.76
C VAL A 130 -5.98 -4.94 -14.38
N ASN A 131 -6.16 -4.09 -15.39
CA ASN A 131 -6.64 -2.73 -15.22
C ASN A 131 -7.94 -2.56 -16.03
N GLY A 132 -8.98 -1.99 -15.43
CA GLY A 132 -10.26 -1.75 -16.10
C GLY A 132 -10.15 -0.91 -17.36
N GLY A 133 -9.18 0.03 -17.41
CA GLY A 133 -8.95 0.87 -18.59
C GLY A 133 -8.20 0.19 -19.76
N SER A 134 -7.76 -1.07 -19.60
CA SER A 134 -6.97 -1.79 -20.61
C SER A 134 -7.35 -3.28 -20.69
N LEU A 135 -8.64 -3.57 -20.56
CA LEU A 135 -9.17 -4.92 -20.78
C LEU A 135 -9.04 -5.36 -22.24
N GLU A 136 -8.93 -6.65 -22.46
CA GLU A 136 -8.86 -7.27 -23.78
C GLU A 136 -10.15 -6.99 -24.57
N LYS A 137 -10.02 -6.90 -25.92
CA LYS A 137 -11.13 -6.56 -26.80
C LYS A 137 -12.29 -7.54 -26.70
N ASP A 138 -12.01 -8.83 -26.62
CA ASP A 138 -13.02 -9.89 -26.47
C ASP A 138 -13.80 -9.79 -25.15
N ILE A 139 -13.14 -9.36 -24.07
CA ILE A 139 -13.83 -9.07 -22.81
C ILE A 139 -14.74 -7.85 -22.95
N LEU A 140 -14.25 -6.76 -23.58
CA LEU A 140 -15.06 -5.56 -23.81
C LEU A 140 -16.22 -5.82 -24.77
N GLU A 141 -16.03 -6.63 -25.80
CA GLU A 141 -17.12 -7.04 -26.70
C GLU A 141 -18.20 -7.85 -25.98
N LYS A 142 -17.81 -8.70 -25.04
CA LYS A 142 -18.72 -9.54 -24.26
C LYS A 142 -19.54 -8.75 -23.22
N TYR A 143 -18.90 -7.81 -22.53
CA TYR A 143 -19.50 -7.10 -21.38
C TYR A 143 -19.93 -5.66 -21.70
N GLY A 144 -19.56 -5.11 -22.86
CA GLY A 144 -19.86 -3.74 -23.28
C GLY A 144 -18.97 -2.67 -22.65
N GLU A 145 -18.64 -2.84 -21.37
CA GLU A 145 -17.82 -1.94 -20.56
C GLU A 145 -17.00 -2.72 -19.52
N PRO A 146 -16.06 -2.10 -18.81
CA PRO A 146 -15.37 -2.75 -17.68
C PRO A 146 -16.35 -3.10 -16.56
N THR A 147 -16.52 -4.39 -16.29
CA THR A 147 -17.35 -4.93 -15.20
C THR A 147 -16.51 -5.76 -14.23
N PRO A 148 -16.98 -6.02 -12.99
CA PRO A 148 -16.31 -6.92 -12.06
C PRO A 148 -16.07 -8.31 -12.67
N GLU A 149 -17.07 -8.87 -13.34
CA GLU A 149 -17.02 -10.17 -14.00
C GLU A 149 -16.00 -10.18 -15.13
N GLY A 150 -15.98 -9.14 -15.98
CA GLY A 150 -15.02 -8.99 -17.06
C GLY A 150 -13.58 -8.89 -16.57
N MET A 151 -13.35 -8.13 -15.49
CA MET A 151 -12.01 -8.02 -14.87
C MET A 151 -11.55 -9.36 -14.27
N VAL A 152 -12.43 -10.09 -13.61
CA VAL A 152 -12.10 -11.41 -13.03
C VAL A 152 -11.91 -12.44 -14.14
N GLU A 153 -12.71 -12.42 -15.22
CA GLU A 153 -12.52 -13.30 -16.37
C GLU A 153 -11.17 -13.05 -17.07
N SER A 154 -10.78 -11.78 -17.25
CA SER A 154 -9.46 -11.42 -17.74
C SER A 154 -8.34 -12.00 -16.86
N ALA A 155 -8.43 -11.81 -15.55
CA ALA A 155 -7.47 -12.38 -14.62
C ALA A 155 -7.43 -13.90 -14.69
N MET A 156 -8.58 -14.57 -14.79
CA MET A 156 -8.69 -16.03 -14.90
C MET A 156 -7.97 -16.58 -16.13
N LYS A 157 -8.08 -15.91 -17.29
CA LYS A 157 -7.35 -16.30 -18.50
C LYS A 157 -5.84 -16.32 -18.25
N HIS A 158 -5.32 -15.27 -17.60
CA HIS A 158 -3.90 -15.17 -17.30
C HIS A 158 -3.46 -16.17 -16.23
N VAL A 159 -4.26 -16.39 -15.18
CA VAL A 159 -4.01 -17.40 -14.15
C VAL A 159 -3.93 -18.77 -14.76
N LYS A 160 -4.92 -19.14 -15.60
CA LYS A 160 -4.96 -20.45 -16.24
C LYS A 160 -3.71 -20.74 -17.08
N ILE A 161 -3.20 -19.75 -17.83
CA ILE A 161 -1.95 -19.93 -18.59
C ILE A 161 -0.78 -20.31 -17.65
N LEU A 162 -0.69 -19.71 -16.47
CA LEU A 162 0.37 -20.04 -15.50
C LEU A 162 0.14 -21.39 -14.84
N GLU A 163 -1.10 -21.71 -14.48
CA GLU A 163 -1.47 -23.03 -13.89
C GLU A 163 -1.26 -24.18 -14.87
N ASP A 164 -1.60 -24.00 -16.16
CA ASP A 164 -1.34 -24.99 -17.22
C ASP A 164 0.17 -25.24 -17.43
N LEU A 165 1.02 -24.31 -17.00
CA LEU A 165 2.47 -24.44 -16.93
C LEU A 165 2.96 -24.90 -15.54
N ASP A 166 2.06 -25.37 -14.66
CA ASP A 166 2.36 -25.77 -13.28
C ASP A 166 3.10 -24.67 -12.48
N PHE A 167 2.61 -23.42 -12.57
CA PHE A 167 3.15 -22.28 -11.84
C PHE A 167 2.10 -21.68 -10.92
N HIS A 168 2.39 -21.63 -9.61
CA HIS A 168 1.43 -21.27 -8.58
C HIS A 168 1.90 -20.12 -7.65
N ASP A 169 3.11 -19.59 -7.83
CA ASP A 169 3.60 -18.42 -7.09
C ASP A 169 3.03 -17.13 -7.72
N ILE A 170 1.72 -16.98 -7.61
CA ILE A 170 0.93 -15.96 -8.28
C ILE A 170 0.39 -14.95 -7.28
N VAL A 171 0.44 -13.67 -7.65
CA VAL A 171 -0.26 -12.57 -6.97
C VAL A 171 -1.18 -11.90 -8.01
N ILE A 172 -2.37 -11.48 -7.61
CA ILE A 172 -3.36 -10.89 -8.55
C ILE A 172 -3.69 -9.47 -8.15
N SER A 173 -3.83 -8.59 -9.13
CA SER A 173 -4.36 -7.24 -8.94
C SER A 173 -5.40 -6.89 -10.01
N LEU A 174 -6.51 -6.27 -9.57
CA LEU A 174 -7.65 -5.87 -10.39
C LEU A 174 -7.97 -4.41 -10.08
N LYS A 175 -7.41 -3.49 -10.84
CA LYS A 175 -7.47 -2.06 -10.53
C LYS A 175 -8.34 -1.30 -11.52
N SER A 176 -9.08 -0.33 -11.02
CA SER A 176 -9.80 0.66 -11.80
C SER A 176 -9.68 2.03 -11.15
N SER A 177 -9.89 3.09 -11.91
CA SER A 177 -10.08 4.46 -11.40
C SER A 177 -11.47 4.65 -10.76
N ASN A 178 -12.42 3.75 -11.05
CA ASN A 178 -13.71 3.69 -10.41
C ASN A 178 -13.61 2.84 -9.13
N THR A 179 -13.81 3.48 -7.99
CA THR A 179 -13.71 2.85 -6.66
C THR A 179 -14.68 1.71 -6.46
N MET A 180 -15.95 1.88 -6.87
CA MET A 180 -16.97 0.85 -6.71
C MET A 180 -16.72 -0.37 -7.60
N LEU A 181 -16.27 -0.15 -8.85
CA LEU A 181 -15.84 -1.23 -9.72
C LEU A 181 -14.67 -2.00 -9.12
N THR A 182 -13.69 -1.27 -8.56
CA THR A 182 -12.53 -1.89 -7.88
C THR A 182 -12.99 -2.78 -6.72
N ILE A 183 -13.83 -2.26 -5.81
CA ILE A 183 -14.32 -3.02 -4.66
C ILE A 183 -15.01 -4.31 -5.14
N LYS A 184 -16.01 -4.20 -6.02
CA LYS A 184 -16.77 -5.36 -6.51
C LYS A 184 -15.89 -6.39 -7.25
N ALA A 185 -14.89 -5.92 -8.02
CA ALA A 185 -13.96 -6.81 -8.69
C ALA A 185 -13.11 -7.62 -7.71
N TYR A 186 -12.62 -7.00 -6.62
CA TYR A 186 -11.86 -7.71 -5.60
C TYR A 186 -12.72 -8.61 -4.72
N GLU A 187 -13.96 -8.23 -4.39
CA GLU A 187 -14.95 -9.11 -3.72
C GLU A 187 -15.19 -10.39 -4.52
N LEU A 188 -15.36 -10.26 -5.84
CA LEU A 188 -15.52 -11.40 -6.73
C LEU A 188 -14.23 -12.21 -6.84
N ALA A 189 -13.08 -11.55 -7.01
CA ALA A 189 -11.78 -12.20 -7.09
C ALA A 189 -11.41 -12.98 -5.84
N SER A 190 -11.74 -12.46 -4.65
CA SER A 190 -11.49 -13.15 -3.38
C SER A 190 -12.27 -14.47 -3.24
N LYS A 191 -13.40 -14.58 -3.93
CA LYS A 191 -14.21 -15.81 -3.99
C LYS A 191 -13.72 -16.78 -5.08
N THR A 192 -13.01 -16.25 -6.07
CA THR A 192 -12.62 -16.99 -7.28
C THR A 192 -11.22 -17.58 -7.19
N PHE A 193 -10.26 -16.83 -6.62
CA PHE A 193 -8.85 -17.19 -6.63
C PHE A 193 -8.30 -17.54 -5.25
N PRO A 194 -7.45 -18.59 -5.15
CA PRO A 194 -6.75 -18.93 -3.91
C PRO A 194 -5.45 -18.12 -3.71
N TYR A 195 -5.19 -17.13 -4.55
CA TYR A 195 -3.93 -16.38 -4.59
C TYR A 195 -4.01 -15.05 -3.84
N PRO A 196 -2.89 -14.56 -3.29
CA PRO A 196 -2.83 -13.25 -2.65
C PRO A 196 -3.27 -12.13 -3.59
N LEU A 197 -4.01 -11.18 -3.04
CA LEU A 197 -4.50 -10.02 -3.77
C LEU A 197 -3.69 -8.76 -3.43
N HIS A 198 -3.23 -8.07 -4.48
CA HIS A 198 -2.59 -6.76 -4.39
C HIS A 198 -3.62 -5.67 -4.66
N VAL A 199 -4.08 -5.01 -3.59
CA VAL A 199 -5.19 -4.07 -3.63
C VAL A 199 -4.70 -2.64 -3.88
N GLY A 200 -5.48 -1.88 -4.63
CA GLY A 200 -5.24 -0.47 -4.88
C GLY A 200 -6.23 0.11 -5.88
N VAL A 201 -6.48 1.41 -5.78
CA VAL A 201 -7.21 2.18 -6.79
C VAL A 201 -6.19 2.84 -7.70
N THR A 202 -6.35 2.71 -9.03
CA THR A 202 -5.46 3.38 -9.98
C THR A 202 -5.97 4.77 -10.31
N GLU A 203 -5.06 5.70 -10.67
CA GLU A 203 -5.43 7.06 -11.07
C GLU A 203 -6.32 7.75 -10.01
N ALA A 204 -5.94 7.59 -8.74
CA ALA A 204 -6.78 8.07 -7.64
C ALA A 204 -6.87 9.61 -7.59
N GLY A 205 -5.85 10.31 -8.09
CA GLY A 205 -5.81 11.77 -8.17
C GLY A 205 -4.81 12.40 -7.20
N THR A 206 -4.98 13.71 -6.97
CA THR A 206 -4.12 14.50 -6.06
C THR A 206 -4.31 14.09 -4.60
N ALA A 207 -3.46 14.60 -3.70
CA ALA A 207 -3.37 14.17 -2.31
C ALA A 207 -4.73 13.97 -1.61
N LEU A 208 -5.59 15.01 -1.55
CA LEU A 208 -6.88 14.90 -0.86
C LEU A 208 -7.84 13.90 -1.53
N GLY A 209 -8.11 14.08 -2.82
CA GLY A 209 -9.05 13.22 -3.56
C GLY A 209 -8.56 11.78 -3.66
N GLY A 210 -7.25 11.60 -3.90
CA GLY A 210 -6.61 10.30 -3.98
C GLY A 210 -6.59 9.55 -2.65
N THR A 211 -6.37 10.26 -1.54
CA THR A 211 -6.47 9.70 -0.19
C THR A 211 -7.88 9.20 0.11
N ILE A 212 -8.91 10.02 -0.18
CA ILE A 212 -10.30 9.62 0.04
C ILE A 212 -10.67 8.41 -0.81
N LYS A 213 -10.33 8.39 -2.11
CA LYS A 213 -10.57 7.24 -2.99
C LYS A 213 -9.85 5.97 -2.49
N SER A 214 -8.61 6.12 -2.05
CA SER A 214 -7.83 4.99 -1.51
C SER A 214 -8.41 4.50 -0.18
N ALA A 215 -8.83 5.40 0.70
CA ALA A 215 -9.49 5.06 1.95
C ALA A 215 -10.78 4.27 1.71
N LEU A 216 -11.61 4.71 0.77
CA LEU A 216 -12.83 4.00 0.41
C LEU A 216 -12.53 2.66 -0.29
N GLY A 217 -11.67 2.63 -1.31
CA GLY A 217 -11.42 1.42 -2.10
C GLY A 217 -10.60 0.38 -1.37
N ILE A 218 -9.44 0.78 -0.83
CA ILE A 218 -8.54 -0.13 -0.10
C ILE A 218 -9.12 -0.42 1.29
N GLY A 219 -9.60 0.62 2.00
CA GLY A 219 -10.11 0.48 3.36
C GLY A 219 -11.30 -0.46 3.46
N THR A 220 -12.30 -0.36 2.57
CA THR A 220 -13.44 -1.28 2.52
C THR A 220 -12.97 -2.72 2.34
N LEU A 221 -12.10 -3.00 1.38
CA LEU A 221 -11.60 -4.35 1.11
C LEU A 221 -10.80 -4.91 2.29
N LEU A 222 -9.94 -4.10 2.89
CA LEU A 222 -9.18 -4.52 4.07
C LEU A 222 -10.08 -4.81 5.27
N TYR A 223 -11.13 -4.01 5.48
CA TYR A 223 -12.13 -4.23 6.52
C TYR A 223 -12.88 -5.56 6.31
N GLU A 224 -13.19 -5.90 5.06
CA GLU A 224 -13.81 -7.19 4.69
C GLU A 224 -12.84 -8.38 4.75
N GLY A 225 -11.58 -8.17 5.15
CA GLY A 225 -10.57 -9.22 5.19
C GLY A 225 -9.96 -9.55 3.83
N ILE A 226 -10.09 -8.68 2.83
CA ILE A 226 -9.56 -8.87 1.47
C ILE A 226 -8.30 -8.04 1.26
N GLY A 227 -7.24 -8.63 0.68
CA GLY A 227 -6.00 -7.95 0.33
C GLY A 227 -4.83 -8.30 1.23
N ASN A 228 -3.73 -8.70 0.59
CA ASN A 228 -2.48 -9.14 1.24
C ASN A 228 -1.35 -8.13 1.04
N THR A 229 -1.43 -7.31 -0.01
CA THR A 229 -0.56 -6.16 -0.22
C THR A 229 -1.39 -4.98 -0.72
N ILE A 230 -0.97 -3.77 -0.38
CA ILE A 230 -1.65 -2.55 -0.82
C ILE A 230 -0.71 -1.60 -1.53
N ARG A 231 -1.27 -0.78 -2.44
CA ARG A 231 -0.62 0.41 -2.96
C ARG A 231 -1.61 1.56 -3.04
N VAL A 232 -1.35 2.60 -2.28
CA VAL A 232 -1.96 3.92 -2.49
C VAL A 232 -1.30 4.54 -3.72
N SER A 233 -2.07 5.20 -4.58
CA SER A 233 -1.55 5.84 -5.80
C SER A 233 -2.00 7.31 -5.80
N LEU A 234 -1.03 8.22 -5.66
CA LEU A 234 -1.27 9.65 -5.63
C LEU A 234 -0.49 10.35 -6.77
N SER A 235 -1.02 11.46 -7.25
CA SER A 235 -0.27 12.40 -8.10
C SER A 235 0.55 13.32 -7.21
N ASP A 236 1.53 12.73 -6.49
CA ASP A 236 2.37 13.38 -5.48
C ASP A 236 3.70 12.61 -5.31
N ASP A 237 4.55 13.02 -4.35
CA ASP A 237 5.73 12.25 -3.97
C ASP A 237 5.31 10.85 -3.49
N PRO A 238 5.95 9.77 -3.99
CA PRO A 238 5.63 8.40 -3.56
C PRO A 238 5.77 8.15 -2.04
N VAL A 239 6.53 8.96 -1.32
CA VAL A 239 6.62 8.91 0.15
C VAL A 239 5.26 9.23 0.81
N GLU A 240 4.47 10.14 0.22
CA GLU A 240 3.13 10.47 0.72
C GLU A 240 2.16 9.28 0.58
N GLU A 241 2.34 8.45 -0.46
CA GLU A 241 1.57 7.20 -0.61
C GLU A 241 1.76 6.27 0.60
N ILE A 242 3.00 6.19 1.14
CA ILE A 242 3.33 5.34 2.29
C ILE A 242 2.70 5.87 3.58
N LYS A 243 2.70 7.19 3.79
CA LYS A 243 2.05 7.81 4.94
C LYS A 243 0.56 7.47 4.99
N VAL A 244 -0.14 7.65 3.85
CA VAL A 244 -1.56 7.30 3.74
C VAL A 244 -1.78 5.81 3.97
N ALA A 245 -0.95 4.94 3.40
CA ALA A 245 -1.04 3.49 3.58
C ALA A 245 -0.89 3.08 5.06
N LYS A 246 0.08 3.67 5.78
CA LYS A 246 0.29 3.42 7.22
C LYS A 246 -0.91 3.84 8.06
N ILE A 247 -1.46 5.04 7.81
CA ILE A 247 -2.66 5.52 8.50
C ILE A 247 -3.83 4.57 8.25
N LEU A 248 -4.05 4.16 6.99
CA LEU A 248 -5.11 3.23 6.62
C LEU A 248 -5.01 1.89 7.36
N LEU A 249 -3.83 1.27 7.37
CA LEU A 249 -3.60 0.00 8.06
C LEU A 249 -3.75 0.14 9.58
N LYS A 250 -3.27 1.24 10.14
CA LYS A 250 -3.39 1.53 11.56
C LYS A 250 -4.86 1.69 11.99
N GLU A 251 -5.64 2.52 11.28
CA GLU A 251 -7.06 2.75 11.62
C GLU A 251 -7.90 1.47 11.51
N LEU A 252 -7.43 0.47 10.76
CA LEU A 252 -8.05 -0.86 10.68
C LEU A 252 -7.45 -1.88 11.66
N GLY A 253 -6.51 -1.48 12.53
CA GLY A 253 -5.84 -2.39 13.46
C GLY A 253 -4.90 -3.40 12.80
N LEU A 254 -4.49 -3.16 11.56
CA LEU A 254 -3.64 -4.04 10.76
C LEU A 254 -2.14 -3.66 10.82
N LEU A 255 -1.81 -2.53 11.42
CA LEU A 255 -0.45 -2.07 11.64
C LEU A 255 -0.30 -1.65 13.10
N LYS A 256 0.74 -2.17 13.76
CA LYS A 256 1.13 -1.84 15.13
C LYS A 256 2.38 -0.95 15.15
N GLY A 257 2.67 -0.36 16.31
CA GLY A 257 3.86 0.49 16.47
C GLY A 257 3.72 1.87 15.83
N VAL A 258 2.49 2.36 15.63
CA VAL A 258 2.21 3.69 15.08
C VAL A 258 1.31 4.45 16.05
N PRO A 259 1.74 5.60 16.58
CA PRO A 259 0.96 6.39 17.53
C PRO A 259 -0.37 6.88 16.96
N THR A 260 -1.38 6.99 17.81
CA THR A 260 -2.67 7.58 17.45
C THR A 260 -2.78 8.98 18.04
N LEU A 261 -3.01 9.97 17.20
CA LEU A 261 -3.39 11.31 17.64
C LEU A 261 -4.91 11.46 17.57
N VAL A 262 -5.51 11.72 18.72
CA VAL A 262 -6.93 12.09 18.83
C VAL A 262 -7.02 13.58 19.09
N SER A 263 -7.51 14.35 18.13
CA SER A 263 -7.63 15.79 18.24
C SER A 263 -9.07 16.23 18.20
N CYS A 264 -9.43 17.14 19.09
CA CYS A 264 -10.75 17.72 19.17
C CYS A 264 -11.07 18.55 17.90
N PRO A 265 -12.27 18.45 17.33
CA PRO A 265 -12.68 19.35 16.26
C PRO A 265 -12.78 20.79 16.78
N THR A 266 -12.46 21.76 15.93
CA THR A 266 -12.54 23.18 16.27
C THR A 266 -14.01 23.60 16.43
N CYS A 267 -14.43 23.87 17.67
CA CYS A 267 -15.79 24.36 18.00
C CYS A 267 -15.70 25.63 18.87
N GLY A 268 -16.82 26.30 19.10
CA GLY A 268 -16.88 27.53 19.90
C GLY A 268 -16.50 27.39 21.38
N ARG A 269 -16.16 26.19 21.86
CA ARG A 269 -15.72 25.90 23.24
C ARG A 269 -14.20 25.85 23.40
N ILE A 270 -13.41 25.94 22.31
CA ILE A 270 -11.96 25.95 22.36
C ILE A 270 -11.48 27.15 23.17
N GLN A 271 -10.52 26.97 24.05
CA GLN A 271 -10.00 27.97 24.98
C GLN A 271 -8.52 28.32 24.72
N TYR A 272 -7.88 27.71 23.71
CA TYR A 272 -6.50 27.93 23.32
C TYR A 272 -6.30 27.63 21.82
N ASP A 273 -5.15 28.00 21.27
CA ASP A 273 -4.87 27.76 19.85
C ASP A 273 -4.48 26.29 19.62
N LEU A 274 -5.51 25.44 19.43
CA LEU A 274 -5.38 24.00 19.30
C LEU A 274 -4.70 23.55 18.00
N ILE A 275 -4.96 24.24 16.87
CA ILE A 275 -4.52 23.77 15.57
C ILE A 275 -3.00 23.68 15.43
N PRO A 276 -2.20 24.69 15.80
CA PRO A 276 -0.74 24.59 15.79
C PRO A 276 -0.22 23.46 16.68
N ILE A 277 -0.76 23.35 17.90
CA ILE A 277 -0.35 22.33 18.88
C ILE A 277 -0.64 20.92 18.34
N ALA A 278 -1.81 20.69 17.74
CA ALA A 278 -2.16 19.40 17.15
C ALA A 278 -1.21 19.04 15.99
N LYS A 279 -0.85 20.02 15.13
CA LYS A 279 0.10 19.82 14.04
C LYS A 279 1.52 19.52 14.54
N GLU A 280 1.99 20.27 15.53
CA GLU A 280 3.30 20.05 16.14
C GLU A 280 3.38 18.65 16.79
N MET A 281 2.31 18.24 17.47
CA MET A 281 2.22 16.89 18.04
C MET A 281 2.15 15.81 16.94
N GLU A 282 1.40 16.03 15.85
CA GLU A 282 1.37 15.12 14.73
C GLU A 282 2.76 14.95 14.10
N ASP A 283 3.51 16.05 13.94
CA ASP A 283 4.88 16.02 13.43
C ASP A 283 5.83 15.29 14.39
N PHE A 284 5.72 15.54 15.68
CA PHE A 284 6.51 14.85 16.71
C PHE A 284 6.25 13.33 16.73
N LEU A 285 5.01 12.92 16.58
CA LEU A 285 4.61 11.50 16.61
C LEU A 285 5.06 10.69 15.38
N LYS A 286 5.48 11.34 14.28
CA LYS A 286 5.95 10.63 13.06
C LYS A 286 7.17 9.74 13.31
N ASP A 287 8.05 10.15 14.23
CA ASP A 287 9.29 9.44 14.56
C ASP A 287 9.13 8.46 15.73
N ILE A 288 7.93 8.39 16.31
CA ILE A 288 7.64 7.51 17.45
C ILE A 288 7.12 6.15 16.90
N HIS A 289 7.69 5.06 17.39
CA HIS A 289 7.35 3.69 17.01
C HIS A 289 6.76 2.92 18.20
N LEU A 290 5.66 3.45 18.75
CA LEU A 290 4.94 2.87 19.89
C LEU A 290 3.44 2.83 19.62
N ASP A 291 2.76 1.82 20.14
CA ASP A 291 1.31 1.76 20.16
C ASP A 291 0.76 2.62 21.31
N ILE A 292 0.77 3.93 21.13
CA ILE A 292 0.24 4.89 22.11
C ILE A 292 -0.83 5.78 21.49
N THR A 293 -1.78 6.19 22.29
CA THR A 293 -2.80 7.18 21.94
C THR A 293 -2.52 8.48 22.67
N VAL A 294 -2.36 9.55 21.90
CA VAL A 294 -2.18 10.92 22.42
C VAL A 294 -3.41 11.73 22.12
N ALA A 295 -3.97 12.42 23.12
CA ALA A 295 -5.18 13.24 22.95
C ALA A 295 -4.90 14.74 23.11
N ILE A 296 -5.33 15.55 22.15
CA ILE A 296 -5.26 17.02 22.22
C ILE A 296 -6.68 17.58 22.21
N MET A 297 -7.17 18.00 23.39
CA MET A 297 -8.56 18.40 23.61
C MET A 297 -8.68 19.90 23.88
N GLY A 298 -9.56 20.59 23.15
CA GLY A 298 -9.66 22.03 23.11
C GLY A 298 -10.40 22.69 24.30
N CYS A 299 -11.06 21.93 25.16
CA CYS A 299 -11.79 22.51 26.30
C CYS A 299 -11.86 21.56 27.50
N ALA A 300 -12.07 22.15 28.70
CA ALA A 300 -12.20 21.39 29.94
C ALA A 300 -13.57 20.68 30.13
N VAL A 301 -14.55 20.89 29.22
CA VAL A 301 -15.89 20.31 29.36
C VAL A 301 -15.91 18.84 28.92
N ASN A 302 -15.57 18.57 27.67
CA ASN A 302 -15.53 17.21 27.13
C ASN A 302 -14.10 16.61 27.12
N GLY A 303 -13.09 17.49 27.16
CA GLY A 303 -11.70 17.11 27.01
C GLY A 303 -11.22 16.04 27.99
N PRO A 304 -11.49 16.15 29.30
CA PRO A 304 -11.11 15.10 30.26
C PRO A 304 -11.77 13.75 29.99
N GLY A 305 -13.01 13.74 29.50
CA GLY A 305 -13.74 12.51 29.15
C GLY A 305 -13.14 11.81 27.94
N GLU A 306 -12.85 12.56 26.89
CA GLU A 306 -12.24 12.03 25.65
C GLU A 306 -10.78 11.63 25.87
N ALA A 307 -10.01 12.43 26.64
CA ALA A 307 -8.63 12.11 26.98
C ALA A 307 -8.47 10.91 27.92
N ARG A 308 -9.56 10.48 28.58
CA ARG A 308 -9.53 9.34 29.52
C ARG A 308 -9.10 8.03 28.87
N HIS A 309 -9.44 7.86 27.59
CA HIS A 309 -9.11 6.64 26.84
C HIS A 309 -7.75 6.71 26.15
N ALA A 310 -7.07 7.85 26.21
CA ALA A 310 -5.70 8.01 25.71
C ALA A 310 -4.68 7.64 26.78
N ASP A 311 -3.50 7.21 26.34
CA ASP A 311 -2.38 6.94 27.25
C ASP A 311 -1.88 8.24 27.89
N ILE A 312 -1.83 9.32 27.08
CA ILE A 312 -1.50 10.66 27.51
C ILE A 312 -2.33 11.68 26.73
N GLY A 313 -2.70 12.78 27.36
CA GLY A 313 -3.45 13.82 26.66
C GLY A 313 -3.45 15.16 27.38
N ILE A 314 -3.85 16.19 26.66
CA ILE A 314 -4.05 17.53 27.19
C ILE A 314 -5.49 17.94 26.96
N ALA A 315 -6.15 18.44 28.01
CA ALA A 315 -7.45 19.09 27.93
C ALA A 315 -7.27 20.58 28.26
N GLY A 316 -7.45 21.44 27.23
CA GLY A 316 -7.14 22.86 27.34
C GLY A 316 -8.14 23.67 28.14
N GLY A 317 -7.64 24.73 28.78
CA GLY A 317 -8.37 25.83 29.38
C GLY A 317 -7.78 27.16 28.91
N VAL A 318 -8.20 28.29 29.50
CA VAL A 318 -7.73 29.63 29.10
C VAL A 318 -6.26 29.80 29.53
N GLY A 319 -5.35 29.82 28.54
CA GLY A 319 -3.90 30.00 28.75
C GLY A 319 -3.18 28.81 29.41
N GLU A 320 -3.89 27.76 29.79
CA GLU A 320 -3.36 26.55 30.41
C GLU A 320 -4.11 25.30 29.96
N GLY A 321 -3.58 24.11 30.23
CA GLY A 321 -4.25 22.82 30.05
C GLY A 321 -3.99 21.87 31.19
N LEU A 322 -4.82 20.83 31.26
CA LEU A 322 -4.65 19.72 32.17
C LEU A 322 -3.95 18.59 31.44
N LEU A 323 -2.76 18.20 31.90
CA LEU A 323 -2.10 16.99 31.50
C LEU A 323 -2.82 15.80 32.14
N ILE A 324 -3.27 14.88 31.31
CA ILE A 324 -4.02 13.66 31.70
C ILE A 324 -3.18 12.46 31.26
N LYS A 325 -2.99 11.50 32.15
CA LYS A 325 -2.31 10.25 31.85
C LYS A 325 -3.17 9.10 32.37
N HIS A 326 -3.52 8.17 31.47
CA HIS A 326 -4.39 7.03 31.79
C HIS A 326 -5.68 7.43 32.51
N GLY A 327 -6.29 8.55 32.11
CA GLY A 327 -7.52 9.05 32.69
C GLY A 327 -7.40 9.91 33.94
N GLU A 328 -6.20 10.04 34.51
CA GLU A 328 -5.94 10.83 35.71
C GLU A 328 -5.28 12.17 35.39
N ILE A 329 -5.70 13.24 36.06
CA ILE A 329 -5.07 14.56 35.92
C ILE A 329 -3.76 14.56 36.70
N VAL A 330 -2.64 14.72 35.98
CA VAL A 330 -1.31 14.71 36.54
C VAL A 330 -0.87 16.10 37.00
N LYS A 331 -1.03 17.11 36.14
CA LYS A 331 -0.66 18.50 36.45
C LYS A 331 -1.34 19.49 35.50
N ARG A 332 -1.25 20.77 35.87
CA ARG A 332 -1.56 21.88 34.94
C ARG A 332 -0.30 22.25 34.16
N VAL A 333 -0.47 22.61 32.90
CA VAL A 333 0.60 22.97 31.97
C VAL A 333 0.21 24.25 31.28
N LYS A 334 1.13 25.17 31.11
CA LYS A 334 0.89 26.38 30.33
C LYS A 334 0.79 26.05 28.88
N GLN A 335 0.03 26.86 28.09
CA GLN A 335 -0.16 26.62 26.66
C GLN A 335 1.16 26.46 25.90
N GLU A 336 2.15 27.28 26.20
CA GLU A 336 3.49 27.29 25.58
C GLU A 336 4.31 26.03 25.83
N ASP A 337 4.00 25.25 26.89
CA ASP A 337 4.73 24.05 27.30
C ASP A 337 3.99 22.75 26.96
N MET A 338 2.81 22.82 26.31
CA MET A 338 1.92 21.65 26.13
C MET A 338 2.56 20.52 25.32
N VAL A 339 3.31 20.84 24.26
CA VAL A 339 3.95 19.82 23.41
C VAL A 339 5.23 19.30 24.05
N GLN A 340 5.93 20.15 24.79
CA GLN A 340 7.22 19.82 25.43
C GLN A 340 7.05 19.00 26.72
N THR A 341 5.84 18.88 27.25
CA THR A 341 5.52 18.23 28.54
C THR A 341 5.06 16.78 28.36
#